data_ca431c27bcb41d70ad4508cb2f5ee40c
#
_entry.id   ca431c27bcb41d70ad4508cb2f5ee40c
#
_cell.length_a   1.000
_cell.length_b   1.000
_cell.length_c   1.000
_cell.angle_alpha   90.00
_cell.angle_beta   90.00
_cell.angle_gamma   90.00
#
_symmetry.space_group_name_H-M   'P 1'
#
loop_
_entity.id
_entity.type
_entity.pdbx_description
1 polymer ?
#
loop_
_entity_poly.entity_id
_entity_poly.type
_entity_poly.pdbx_seq_one_letter_code
_entity_poly.pdbx_strand_id
1 'polypeptide(L)'
;MKVLFDHPNPFLLAHGGFQTQIEQTKQALESVGVEVEWLRWWDDKQKGDLIHYFGRAHPGYIRQAQGKGMKVVMSELLTGLGSRKTGARMAQKIIMDIARGFLPKEFTARLSWDAYQLADASIALTSWEKKLMIEMFSAKPARVHVIPNGVEEIFFRNQESKIQTQTSKYLVCTATITERKRVVELAEAAILAQVPVWVIGEPYSKGDPYYKKFVSVVESSKGLVKYEGGISDRAKMATIYKSASGFVLFSSMESLSLSALEAAAGNCPLLLADLPWARSTFAEGATYCRLGSRKQESKGLKDFYKRIDKAPRAPLSCRWSEVGAQLKQIYGSLLADKTSR
;
A
#
# COMPACT_ATOMS: atom_id res chain seq x y z
N MET A 1 8.82 -24.35 10.21
CA MET A 1 9.46 -23.15 9.66
C MET A 1 9.10 -21.98 10.54
N LYS A 2 10.12 -21.32 11.08
CA LYS A 2 9.99 -20.17 11.99
C LYS A 2 10.52 -18.91 11.31
N VAL A 3 9.68 -17.91 11.18
CA VAL A 3 9.98 -16.62 10.53
C VAL A 3 10.04 -15.52 11.57
N LEU A 4 11.09 -14.72 11.52
CA LEU A 4 11.24 -13.56 12.37
C LEU A 4 10.83 -12.32 11.58
N PHE A 5 9.85 -11.57 12.09
CA PHE A 5 9.44 -10.29 11.50
C PHE A 5 10.23 -9.16 12.12
N ASP A 6 10.80 -8.32 11.27
CA ASP A 6 11.54 -7.12 11.69
C ASP A 6 11.17 -5.91 10.84
N HIS A 7 11.17 -4.74 11.45
CA HIS A 7 10.98 -3.46 10.75
C HIS A 7 11.62 -2.31 11.55
N PRO A 8 12.04 -1.21 10.87
CA PRO A 8 12.87 -0.19 11.50
C PRO A 8 12.11 0.77 12.43
N ASN A 9 10.79 0.86 12.33
CA ASN A 9 10.02 1.89 13.03
C ASN A 9 8.99 1.29 13.98
N PRO A 10 8.95 1.68 15.27
CA PRO A 10 7.93 1.25 16.21
C PRO A 10 6.52 1.68 15.74
N PHE A 11 5.53 0.80 15.85
CA PHE A 11 4.13 1.10 15.52
C PHE A 11 3.55 2.25 16.35
N LEU A 12 4.06 2.44 17.57
CA LEU A 12 3.70 3.57 18.43
C LEU A 12 3.93 4.94 17.77
N LEU A 13 4.95 5.03 16.90
CA LEU A 13 5.33 6.31 16.25
C LEU A 13 4.66 6.53 14.91
N ALA A 14 4.14 5.48 14.27
CA ALA A 14 3.50 5.58 12.96
C ALA A 14 2.46 4.47 12.79
N HIS A 15 1.19 4.84 12.77
CA HIS A 15 0.08 3.95 12.45
C HIS A 15 -0.39 4.15 11.01
N GLY A 16 -1.10 3.17 10.46
CA GLY A 16 -1.69 3.26 9.12
C GLY A 16 -1.54 1.98 8.30
N GLY A 17 -1.68 2.09 7.00
CA GLY A 17 -1.71 0.94 6.10
C GLY A 17 -0.48 0.03 6.17
N PHE A 18 0.69 0.55 6.51
CA PHE A 18 1.91 -0.25 6.65
C PHE A 18 1.86 -1.15 7.90
N GLN A 19 1.40 -0.62 9.04
CA GLN A 19 1.16 -1.44 10.23
C GLN A 19 0.15 -2.54 9.94
N THR A 20 -1.01 -2.18 9.35
CA THR A 20 -2.04 -3.14 8.97
C THR A 20 -1.47 -4.23 8.04
N GLN A 21 -0.65 -3.86 7.06
CA GLN A 21 0.01 -4.82 6.17
C GLN A 21 0.86 -5.83 6.95
N ILE A 22 1.70 -5.37 7.87
CA ILE A 22 2.60 -6.25 8.64
C ILE A 22 1.79 -7.19 9.54
N GLU A 23 0.82 -6.67 10.29
CA GLU A 23 -0.03 -7.44 11.20
C GLU A 23 -0.86 -8.48 10.46
N GLN A 24 -1.49 -8.09 9.35
CA GLN A 24 -2.27 -9.00 8.51
C GLN A 24 -1.40 -10.05 7.81
N THR A 25 -0.19 -9.70 7.39
CA THR A 25 0.76 -10.66 6.83
C THR A 25 1.16 -11.71 7.87
N LYS A 26 1.39 -11.28 9.13
CA LYS A 26 1.67 -12.20 10.25
C LYS A 26 0.51 -13.18 10.45
N GLN A 27 -0.70 -12.67 10.61
CA GLN A 27 -1.90 -13.50 10.79
C GLN A 27 -2.12 -14.47 9.62
N ALA A 28 -1.92 -14.01 8.39
CA ALA A 28 -2.05 -14.82 7.19
C ALA A 28 -1.05 -15.98 7.15
N LEU A 29 0.20 -15.75 7.55
CA LEU A 29 1.22 -16.80 7.64
C LEU A 29 0.92 -17.80 8.76
N GLU A 30 0.49 -17.33 9.92
CA GLU A 30 0.09 -18.18 11.05
C GLU A 30 -1.09 -19.06 10.68
N SER A 31 -2.08 -18.54 9.94
CA SER A 31 -3.24 -19.31 9.48
C SER A 31 -2.89 -20.47 8.55
N VAL A 32 -1.75 -20.40 7.86
CA VAL A 32 -1.25 -21.49 6.99
C VAL A 32 -0.15 -22.32 7.65
N GLY A 33 0.01 -22.21 8.99
CA GLY A 33 0.90 -23.03 9.79
C GLY A 33 2.38 -22.63 9.72
N VAL A 34 2.68 -21.36 9.51
CA VAL A 34 4.02 -20.78 9.68
C VAL A 34 4.12 -20.17 11.06
N GLU A 35 5.14 -20.52 11.83
CA GLU A 35 5.44 -19.88 13.11
C GLU A 35 6.05 -18.51 12.85
N VAL A 36 5.43 -17.41 13.36
CA VAL A 36 5.92 -16.05 13.17
C VAL A 36 6.13 -15.36 14.50
N GLU A 37 7.35 -14.93 14.76
CA GLU A 37 7.70 -14.11 15.92
C GLU A 37 8.21 -12.73 15.50
N TRP A 38 8.04 -11.73 16.37
CA TRP A 38 8.78 -10.48 16.25
C TRP A 38 10.25 -10.69 16.58
N LEU A 39 11.15 -10.13 15.78
CA LEU A 39 12.57 -10.14 16.09
C LEU A 39 12.82 -9.33 17.37
N ARG A 40 13.45 -9.98 18.36
CA ARG A 40 13.83 -9.39 19.65
C ARG A 40 15.32 -9.08 19.63
N TRP A 41 15.67 -7.87 19.24
CA TRP A 41 17.07 -7.45 19.09
C TRP A 41 17.89 -7.52 20.40
N TRP A 42 17.25 -7.66 21.55
CA TRP A 42 17.85 -7.85 22.88
C TRP A 42 18.01 -9.34 23.29
N ASP A 43 17.53 -10.28 22.48
CA ASP A 43 17.52 -11.71 22.78
C ASP A 43 18.47 -12.45 21.82
N ASP A 44 19.70 -12.66 22.28
CA ASP A 44 20.76 -13.32 21.52
C ASP A 44 20.52 -14.84 21.33
N LYS A 45 19.55 -15.42 22.08
CA LYS A 45 19.16 -16.84 22.01
C LYS A 45 17.97 -17.09 21.07
N GLN A 46 17.35 -16.03 20.55
CA GLN A 46 16.24 -16.19 19.60
C GLN A 46 16.71 -16.92 18.35
N LYS A 47 15.94 -17.91 17.91
CA LYS A 47 16.20 -18.71 16.70
C LYS A 47 15.10 -18.46 15.68
N GLY A 48 15.47 -18.50 14.40
CA GLY A 48 14.57 -18.44 13.24
C GLY A 48 15.24 -19.01 12.02
N ASP A 49 14.46 -19.48 11.07
CA ASP A 49 14.97 -20.00 9.80
C ASP A 49 15.17 -18.86 8.78
N LEU A 50 14.36 -17.82 8.89
CA LEU A 50 14.27 -16.71 7.96
C LEU A 50 13.86 -15.41 8.68
N ILE A 51 14.40 -14.29 8.21
CA ILE A 51 13.93 -12.95 8.60
C ILE A 51 13.11 -12.37 7.45
N HIS A 52 11.87 -11.95 7.71
CA HIS A 52 11.12 -11.09 6.81
C HIS A 52 11.21 -9.64 7.31
N TYR A 53 12.01 -8.85 6.61
CA TYR A 53 12.27 -7.46 6.95
C TYR A 53 11.33 -6.52 6.18
N PHE A 54 10.50 -5.79 6.89
CA PHE A 54 9.56 -4.82 6.31
C PHE A 54 10.25 -3.45 6.18
N GLY A 55 10.80 -3.19 5.03
CA GLY A 55 11.59 -2.02 4.69
C GLY A 55 12.81 -2.38 3.87
N ARG A 56 13.75 -1.44 3.79
CA ARG A 56 15.05 -1.67 3.15
C ARG A 56 16.10 -1.95 4.23
N ALA A 57 16.50 -3.20 4.35
CA ALA A 57 17.51 -3.60 5.30
C ALA A 57 18.90 -3.05 4.90
N HIS A 58 19.72 -2.71 5.89
CA HIS A 58 21.11 -2.35 5.64
C HIS A 58 21.90 -3.56 5.11
N PRO A 59 22.80 -3.40 4.12
CA PRO A 59 23.59 -4.52 3.57
C PRO A 59 24.35 -5.34 4.62
N GLY A 60 24.88 -4.68 5.66
CA GLY A 60 25.52 -5.34 6.79
C GLY A 60 24.59 -6.24 7.59
N TYR A 61 23.36 -5.80 7.83
CA TYR A 61 22.32 -6.60 8.48
C TYR A 61 22.03 -7.89 7.70
N ILE A 62 21.86 -7.78 6.38
CA ILE A 62 21.58 -8.93 5.51
C ILE A 62 22.73 -9.93 5.59
N ARG A 63 23.99 -9.47 5.44
CA ARG A 63 25.17 -10.34 5.50
C ARG A 63 25.33 -11.02 6.87
N GLN A 64 25.06 -10.30 7.96
CA GLN A 64 25.12 -10.86 9.32
C GLN A 64 24.05 -11.95 9.51
N ALA A 65 22.82 -11.73 9.07
CA ALA A 65 21.76 -12.72 9.13
C ALA A 65 22.11 -13.98 8.31
N GLN A 66 22.59 -13.77 7.08
CA GLN A 66 23.03 -14.86 6.20
C GLN A 66 24.25 -15.61 6.78
N GLY A 67 25.19 -14.91 7.40
CA GLY A 67 26.34 -15.50 8.10
C GLY A 67 25.95 -16.38 9.31
N LYS A 68 24.79 -16.11 9.93
CA LYS A 68 24.18 -16.95 10.96
C LYS A 68 23.28 -18.05 10.36
N GLY A 69 23.27 -18.20 9.05
CA GLY A 69 22.50 -19.23 8.35
C GLY A 69 21.02 -18.89 8.16
N MET A 70 20.56 -17.67 8.43
CA MET A 70 19.19 -17.25 8.19
C MET A 70 19.02 -16.70 6.77
N LYS A 71 17.88 -16.94 6.14
CA LYS A 71 17.49 -16.27 4.90
C LYS A 71 16.91 -14.91 5.18
N VAL A 72 17.01 -13.97 4.24
CA VAL A 72 16.44 -12.62 4.37
C VAL A 72 15.50 -12.33 3.19
N VAL A 73 14.24 -12.10 3.51
CA VAL A 73 13.21 -11.62 2.59
C VAL A 73 12.90 -10.17 2.93
N MET A 74 12.82 -9.29 1.92
CA MET A 74 12.49 -7.89 2.11
C MET A 74 11.15 -7.52 1.49
N SER A 75 10.37 -6.72 2.20
CA SER A 75 9.15 -6.06 1.71
C SER A 75 9.27 -4.56 1.93
N GLU A 76 9.66 -3.79 0.91
CA GLU A 76 9.76 -2.34 0.99
C GLU A 76 8.67 -1.68 0.15
N LEU A 77 8.05 -0.64 0.70
CA LEU A 77 7.10 0.21 0.00
C LEU A 77 7.86 1.30 -0.79
N LEU A 78 7.85 1.19 -2.12
CA LEU A 78 8.49 2.18 -2.99
C LEU A 78 7.60 3.39 -3.31
N THR A 79 6.78 3.82 -2.34
CA THR A 79 5.75 4.86 -2.46
C THR A 79 6.27 6.12 -3.14
N GLY A 80 7.35 6.70 -2.61
CA GLY A 80 7.92 7.94 -3.14
C GLY A 80 8.54 7.78 -4.52
N LEU A 81 9.31 6.70 -4.73
CA LEU A 81 9.95 6.41 -6.00
C LEU A 81 8.92 6.03 -7.08
N GLY A 82 7.93 5.22 -6.70
CA GLY A 82 6.86 4.76 -7.60
C GLY A 82 6.00 5.88 -8.17
N SER A 83 5.87 6.98 -7.44
CA SER A 83 5.04 8.12 -7.82
C SER A 83 5.81 9.24 -8.54
N ARG A 84 7.14 9.12 -8.70
CA ARG A 84 7.94 10.12 -9.41
C ARG A 84 7.71 10.09 -10.92
N LYS A 85 7.79 11.27 -11.55
CA LYS A 85 7.77 11.41 -13.02
C LYS A 85 8.94 10.64 -13.64
N THR A 86 8.76 10.10 -14.84
CA THR A 86 9.77 9.27 -15.54
C THR A 86 11.11 9.96 -15.68
N GLY A 87 11.14 11.24 -16.11
CA GLY A 87 12.40 11.99 -16.23
C GLY A 87 13.16 12.12 -14.90
N ALA A 88 12.45 12.38 -13.79
CA ALA A 88 13.06 12.48 -12.47
C ALA A 88 13.62 11.13 -11.99
N ARG A 89 12.96 10.01 -12.32
CA ARG A 89 13.48 8.66 -12.03
C ARG A 89 14.73 8.35 -12.84
N MET A 90 14.73 8.69 -14.15
CA MET A 90 15.91 8.49 -15.00
C MET A 90 17.11 9.31 -14.50
N ALA A 91 16.91 10.58 -14.17
CA ALA A 91 17.95 11.42 -13.58
C ALA A 91 18.48 10.82 -12.27
N GLN A 92 17.57 10.37 -11.39
CA GLN A 92 17.97 9.69 -10.15
C GLN A 92 18.78 8.42 -10.42
N LYS A 93 18.38 7.59 -11.39
CA LYS A 93 19.12 6.38 -11.74
C LYS A 93 20.53 6.72 -12.22
N ILE A 94 20.68 7.69 -13.11
CA ILE A 94 21.99 8.14 -13.59
C ILE A 94 22.87 8.59 -12.43
N ILE A 95 22.33 9.41 -11.51
CA ILE A 95 23.05 9.84 -10.30
C ILE A 95 23.47 8.64 -9.44
N MET A 96 22.59 7.66 -9.26
CA MET A 96 22.90 6.45 -8.48
C MET A 96 23.99 5.61 -9.15
N ASP A 97 23.95 5.45 -10.47
CA ASP A 97 24.94 4.68 -11.22
C ASP A 97 26.31 5.36 -11.19
N ILE A 98 26.36 6.68 -11.35
CA ILE A 98 27.59 7.49 -11.20
C ILE A 98 28.12 7.35 -9.76
N ALA A 99 27.27 7.52 -8.76
CA ALA A 99 27.67 7.41 -7.36
C ALA A 99 28.24 6.02 -7.03
N ARG A 100 27.66 4.95 -7.58
CA ARG A 100 28.20 3.58 -7.41
C ARG A 100 29.57 3.39 -8.07
N GLY A 101 29.85 4.10 -9.16
CA GLY A 101 31.13 4.04 -9.87
C GLY A 101 32.25 4.82 -9.21
N PHE A 102 31.93 5.94 -8.57
CA PHE A 102 32.92 6.90 -8.08
C PHE A 102 33.03 7.01 -6.57
N LEU A 103 31.97 6.68 -5.81
CA LEU A 103 31.99 6.77 -4.35
C LEU A 103 32.56 5.50 -3.70
N PRO A 104 33.29 5.63 -2.59
CA PRO A 104 33.70 4.48 -1.79
C PRO A 104 32.49 3.62 -1.37
N LYS A 105 32.69 2.30 -1.33
CA LYS A 105 31.61 1.35 -1.00
C LYS A 105 30.97 1.59 0.37
N GLU A 106 31.72 2.17 1.29
CA GLU A 106 31.25 2.55 2.64
C GLU A 106 30.15 3.62 2.57
N PHE A 107 30.24 4.56 1.63
CA PHE A 107 29.21 5.59 1.40
C PHE A 107 27.99 5.01 0.72
N THR A 108 28.15 4.21 -0.33
CA THR A 108 27.01 3.62 -1.04
C THR A 108 26.28 2.58 -0.17
N ALA A 109 26.97 1.89 0.72
CA ALA A 109 26.38 0.95 1.69
C ALA A 109 25.39 1.65 2.65
N ARG A 110 25.68 2.90 3.07
CA ARG A 110 24.75 3.68 3.91
C ARG A 110 23.41 3.96 3.24
N LEU A 111 23.39 4.03 1.90
CA LEU A 111 22.18 4.26 1.13
C LEU A 111 21.37 2.97 0.88
N SER A 112 21.90 1.83 1.32
CA SER A 112 21.28 0.50 1.21
C SER A 112 20.82 0.14 -0.22
N TRP A 113 21.46 0.67 -1.26
CA TRP A 113 21.08 0.38 -2.64
C TRP A 113 21.35 -1.06 -3.04
N ASP A 114 22.35 -1.69 -2.42
CA ASP A 114 22.76 -3.08 -2.71
C ASP A 114 21.90 -4.12 -1.96
N ALA A 115 21.01 -3.67 -1.07
CA ALA A 115 20.14 -4.55 -0.29
C ALA A 115 19.34 -5.52 -1.17
N TYR A 116 18.81 -5.02 -2.30
CA TYR A 116 18.03 -5.83 -3.24
C TYR A 116 18.83 -6.90 -3.99
N GLN A 117 20.14 -6.71 -4.12
CA GLN A 117 21.04 -7.71 -4.72
C GLN A 117 21.43 -8.78 -3.71
N LEU A 118 21.50 -8.42 -2.43
CA LEU A 118 21.93 -9.26 -1.32
C LEU A 118 20.80 -10.11 -0.74
N ALA A 119 19.60 -9.56 -0.64
CA ALA A 119 18.45 -10.27 -0.11
C ALA A 119 18.19 -11.58 -0.89
N ASP A 120 17.78 -12.62 -0.17
CA ASP A 120 17.44 -13.92 -0.76
C ASP A 120 16.17 -13.81 -1.63
N ALA A 121 15.19 -13.00 -1.19
CA ALA A 121 14.05 -12.59 -1.99
C ALA A 121 13.58 -11.17 -1.62
N SER A 122 12.85 -10.54 -2.55
CA SER A 122 12.15 -9.28 -2.32
C SER A 122 10.68 -9.41 -2.74
N ILE A 123 9.79 -8.88 -1.95
CA ILE A 123 8.36 -8.86 -2.23
C ILE A 123 7.98 -7.46 -2.71
N ALA A 124 7.42 -7.37 -3.89
CA ALA A 124 6.83 -6.19 -4.46
C ALA A 124 5.31 -6.29 -4.38
N LEU A 125 4.61 -5.22 -4.05
CA LEU A 125 3.15 -5.23 -3.99
C LEU A 125 2.49 -5.17 -5.37
N THR A 126 3.24 -4.65 -6.38
CA THR A 126 2.75 -4.49 -7.76
C THR A 126 3.83 -4.85 -8.77
N SER A 127 3.42 -5.16 -10.00
CA SER A 127 4.37 -5.34 -11.11
C SER A 127 5.19 -4.07 -11.38
N TRP A 128 4.63 -2.90 -11.09
CA TRP A 128 5.33 -1.62 -11.16
C TRP A 128 6.48 -1.54 -10.14
N GLU A 129 6.26 -1.90 -8.88
CA GLU A 129 7.32 -1.94 -7.88
C GLU A 129 8.41 -2.95 -8.22
N LYS A 130 8.02 -4.16 -8.70
CA LYS A 130 9.00 -5.14 -9.22
C LYS A 130 9.88 -4.52 -10.29
N LYS A 131 9.31 -3.81 -11.26
CA LYS A 131 10.07 -3.10 -12.30
C LYS A 131 11.05 -2.09 -11.70
N LEU A 132 10.61 -1.30 -10.71
CA LEU A 132 11.46 -0.32 -10.03
C LEU A 132 12.61 -0.99 -9.24
N MET A 133 12.36 -2.10 -8.55
CA MET A 133 13.40 -2.86 -7.84
C MET A 133 14.48 -3.35 -8.79
N ILE A 134 14.10 -3.82 -9.98
CA ILE A 134 15.02 -4.29 -11.00
C ILE A 134 15.77 -3.12 -11.65
N GLU A 135 15.07 -2.09 -12.12
CA GLU A 135 15.66 -0.99 -12.88
C GLU A 135 16.51 -0.05 -12.03
N MET A 136 16.07 0.28 -10.81
CA MET A 136 16.74 1.26 -9.96
C MET A 136 17.81 0.65 -9.05
N PHE A 137 17.56 -0.58 -8.56
CA PHE A 137 18.42 -1.21 -7.55
C PHE A 137 19.13 -2.47 -8.04
N SER A 138 18.97 -2.82 -9.32
CA SER A 138 19.59 -3.99 -9.94
C SER A 138 19.22 -5.30 -9.20
N ALA A 139 17.98 -5.37 -8.70
CA ALA A 139 17.45 -6.60 -8.11
C ALA A 139 17.45 -7.71 -9.17
N LYS A 140 17.78 -8.94 -8.77
CA LYS A 140 17.71 -10.10 -9.66
C LYS A 140 16.24 -10.44 -9.94
N PRO A 141 15.77 -10.46 -11.21
CA PRO A 141 14.35 -10.67 -11.53
C PRO A 141 13.74 -11.95 -10.92
N ALA A 142 14.54 -13.02 -10.84
CA ALA A 142 14.14 -14.30 -10.25
C ALA A 142 13.94 -14.23 -8.72
N ARG A 143 14.49 -13.24 -8.04
CA ARG A 143 14.36 -13.05 -6.59
C ARG A 143 13.30 -12.01 -6.22
N VAL A 144 12.62 -11.39 -7.20
CA VAL A 144 11.56 -10.42 -6.93
C VAL A 144 10.20 -11.03 -7.26
N HIS A 145 9.40 -11.22 -6.24
CA HIS A 145 8.06 -11.80 -6.33
C HIS A 145 7.01 -10.70 -6.20
N VAL A 146 5.95 -10.76 -7.00
CA VAL A 146 4.82 -9.83 -6.88
C VAL A 146 3.75 -10.51 -6.04
N ILE A 147 3.55 -10.02 -4.83
CA ILE A 147 2.50 -10.45 -3.92
C ILE A 147 1.79 -9.21 -3.42
N PRO A 148 0.56 -8.93 -3.90
CA PRO A 148 -0.21 -7.78 -3.45
C PRO A 148 -0.64 -7.94 -1.99
N ASN A 149 -1.04 -6.85 -1.35
CA ASN A 149 -1.75 -6.93 -0.09
C ASN A 149 -3.06 -7.70 -0.26
N GLY A 150 -3.40 -8.48 0.74
CA GLY A 150 -4.69 -9.14 0.82
C GLY A 150 -5.80 -8.20 1.30
N VAL A 151 -7.02 -8.68 1.19
CA VAL A 151 -8.22 -8.06 1.76
C VAL A 151 -8.88 -9.07 2.69
N GLU A 152 -9.43 -8.59 3.80
CA GLU A 152 -10.17 -9.40 4.76
C GLU A 152 -11.49 -9.90 4.14
N GLU A 153 -11.88 -11.12 4.48
CA GLU A 153 -13.06 -11.81 3.94
C GLU A 153 -14.35 -10.98 4.05
N ILE A 154 -14.47 -10.20 5.12
CA ILE A 154 -15.66 -9.38 5.41
C ILE A 154 -15.95 -8.32 4.33
N PHE A 155 -14.92 -7.88 3.57
CA PHE A 155 -15.08 -6.89 2.50
C PHE A 155 -15.60 -7.50 1.19
N PHE A 156 -15.42 -8.80 0.98
CA PHE A 156 -15.90 -9.41 -0.25
C PHE A 156 -17.44 -9.43 -0.28
N ARG A 157 -17.98 -9.16 -1.44
CA ARG A 157 -19.43 -9.23 -1.67
C ARG A 157 -19.81 -10.70 -1.79
N ASN A 158 -20.60 -11.21 -0.86
CA ASN A 158 -21.21 -12.53 -1.03
C ASN A 158 -22.18 -12.47 -2.22
N GLN A 159 -22.03 -13.37 -3.19
CA GLN A 159 -22.90 -13.43 -4.38
C GLN A 159 -24.37 -13.69 -4.03
N GLU A 160 -24.66 -14.21 -2.84
CA GLU A 160 -26.00 -14.57 -2.40
C GLU A 160 -26.78 -13.44 -1.73
N SER A 161 -26.15 -12.36 -1.29
CA SER A 161 -26.89 -11.24 -0.72
C SER A 161 -27.47 -10.36 -1.81
N LYS A 162 -28.69 -10.68 -2.27
CA LYS A 162 -29.65 -9.74 -2.87
C LYS A 162 -30.07 -8.70 -1.83
N ILE A 163 -29.14 -8.06 -1.17
CA ILE A 163 -29.47 -6.85 -0.45
C ILE A 163 -29.78 -5.83 -1.54
N GLN A 164 -31.05 -5.44 -1.62
CA GLN A 164 -31.45 -4.19 -2.26
C GLN A 164 -30.67 -3.09 -1.54
N THR A 165 -29.45 -2.87 -1.98
CA THR A 165 -28.62 -1.78 -1.52
C THR A 165 -29.26 -0.52 -2.05
N GLN A 166 -29.99 0.14 -1.19
CA GLN A 166 -30.28 1.56 -1.34
C GLN A 166 -28.91 2.20 -1.56
N THR A 167 -28.57 2.44 -2.82
CA THR A 167 -27.28 3.04 -3.19
C THR A 167 -27.23 4.43 -2.56
N SER A 168 -26.39 4.54 -1.54
CA SER A 168 -26.20 5.83 -0.87
C SER A 168 -25.67 6.81 -1.89
N LYS A 169 -26.28 7.98 -2.01
CA LYS A 169 -25.91 8.99 -3.02
C LYS A 169 -24.60 9.73 -2.69
N TYR A 170 -23.57 9.03 -2.21
CA TYR A 170 -22.26 9.63 -1.90
C TYR A 170 -21.11 8.77 -2.41
N LEU A 171 -19.97 9.42 -2.67
CA LEU A 171 -18.68 8.76 -2.83
C LEU A 171 -18.00 8.65 -1.47
N VAL A 172 -17.27 7.56 -1.22
CA VAL A 172 -16.49 7.39 0.00
C VAL A 172 -15.00 7.55 -0.28
N CYS A 173 -14.30 8.21 0.63
CA CYS A 173 -12.84 8.30 0.67
C CYS A 173 -12.35 7.82 2.03
N THR A 174 -11.52 6.80 2.09
CA THR A 174 -10.90 6.34 3.33
C THR A 174 -9.41 6.59 3.28
N ALA A 175 -8.92 7.52 4.10
CA ALA A 175 -7.52 7.93 4.09
C ALA A 175 -7.13 8.63 5.39
N THR A 176 -5.88 8.46 5.84
CA THR A 176 -5.29 9.34 6.85
C THR A 176 -5.32 10.80 6.36
N ILE A 177 -5.69 11.73 7.21
CA ILE A 177 -5.79 13.15 6.83
C ILE A 177 -4.38 13.77 6.74
N THR A 178 -3.81 13.75 5.55
CA THR A 178 -2.44 14.24 5.28
C THR A 178 -2.35 14.87 3.89
N GLU A 179 -1.38 15.77 3.69
CA GLU A 179 -1.11 16.38 2.38
C GLU A 179 -0.91 15.34 1.27
N ARG A 180 -0.21 14.24 1.56
CA ARG A 180 0.02 13.15 0.63
C ARG A 180 -1.29 12.54 0.14
N LYS A 181 -2.29 12.39 1.01
CA LYS A 181 -3.61 11.83 0.68
C LYS A 181 -4.55 12.83 0.01
N ARG A 182 -4.21 14.13 0.03
CA ARG A 182 -4.90 15.21 -0.69
C ARG A 182 -6.40 15.30 -0.37
N VAL A 183 -6.76 15.07 0.90
CA VAL A 183 -8.18 15.10 1.32
C VAL A 183 -8.77 16.51 1.32
N VAL A 184 -7.96 17.55 1.56
CA VAL A 184 -8.37 18.96 1.40
C VAL A 184 -8.72 19.21 -0.06
N GLU A 185 -7.85 18.82 -0.95
CA GLU A 185 -8.02 18.98 -2.38
C GLU A 185 -9.24 18.23 -2.91
N LEU A 186 -9.48 17.03 -2.39
CA LEU A 186 -10.68 16.26 -2.71
C LEU A 186 -11.95 16.97 -2.23
N ALA A 187 -11.95 17.48 -1.00
CA ALA A 187 -13.09 18.19 -0.43
C ALA A 187 -13.41 19.47 -1.24
N GLU A 188 -12.39 20.27 -1.58
CA GLU A 188 -12.56 21.45 -2.43
C GLU A 188 -13.05 21.09 -3.84
N ALA A 189 -12.56 19.99 -4.42
CA ALA A 189 -13.03 19.49 -5.72
C ALA A 189 -14.48 19.00 -5.65
N ALA A 190 -14.87 18.36 -4.55
CA ALA A 190 -16.25 17.91 -4.30
C ALA A 190 -17.23 19.08 -4.21
N ILE A 191 -16.86 20.15 -3.51
CA ILE A 191 -17.65 21.38 -3.41
C ILE A 191 -17.86 22.00 -4.79
N LEU A 192 -16.80 22.17 -5.58
CA LEU A 192 -16.89 22.69 -6.95
C LEU A 192 -17.71 21.79 -7.88
N ALA A 193 -17.61 20.48 -7.74
CA ALA A 193 -18.32 19.48 -8.53
C ALA A 193 -19.78 19.34 -8.13
N GLN A 194 -20.19 19.81 -6.95
CA GLN A 194 -21.46 19.52 -6.28
C GLN A 194 -21.71 18.01 -6.16
N VAL A 195 -20.66 17.27 -5.74
CA VAL A 195 -20.70 15.81 -5.54
C VAL A 195 -20.56 15.49 -4.05
N PRO A 196 -21.51 14.76 -3.43
CA PRO A 196 -21.42 14.40 -2.04
C PRO A 196 -20.29 13.39 -1.81
N VAL A 197 -19.40 13.68 -0.84
CA VAL A 197 -18.28 12.84 -0.46
C VAL A 197 -18.26 12.62 1.05
N TRP A 198 -18.11 11.37 1.48
CA TRP A 198 -17.85 11.02 2.87
C TRP A 198 -16.38 10.66 3.04
N VAL A 199 -15.65 11.48 3.77
CA VAL A 199 -14.25 11.23 4.13
C VAL A 199 -14.20 10.55 5.49
N ILE A 200 -13.47 9.42 5.56
CA ILE A 200 -13.31 8.60 6.76
C ILE A 200 -11.80 8.44 7.02
N GLY A 201 -11.35 8.80 8.22
CA GLY A 201 -9.96 8.66 8.62
C GLY A 201 -9.56 9.65 9.72
N GLU A 202 -8.35 9.49 10.22
CA GLU A 202 -7.81 10.32 11.31
C GLU A 202 -6.53 11.04 10.85
N PRO A 203 -6.23 12.22 11.38
CA PRO A 203 -4.92 12.83 11.25
C PRO A 203 -3.91 12.13 12.18
N TYR A 204 -2.61 12.28 11.93
CA TYR A 204 -1.58 11.92 12.91
C TYR A 204 -1.61 12.83 14.14
N SER A 205 -2.02 14.08 13.96
CA SER A 205 -2.19 15.05 15.04
C SER A 205 -3.33 16.02 14.71
N LYS A 206 -4.20 16.28 15.68
CA LYS A 206 -5.25 17.31 15.56
C LYS A 206 -4.68 18.73 15.50
N GLY A 207 -3.41 18.92 15.90
CA GLY A 207 -2.67 20.17 15.77
C GLY A 207 -2.16 20.48 14.35
N ASP A 208 -2.16 19.48 13.47
CA ASP A 208 -1.63 19.60 12.10
C ASP A 208 -2.35 20.72 11.32
N PRO A 209 -1.63 21.70 10.73
CA PRO A 209 -2.22 22.77 9.91
C PRO A 209 -3.04 22.25 8.74
N TYR A 210 -2.63 21.14 8.10
CA TYR A 210 -3.39 20.56 7.00
C TYR A 210 -4.73 19.98 7.47
N TYR A 211 -4.74 19.34 8.66
CA TYR A 211 -5.98 18.86 9.27
C TYR A 211 -6.93 20.01 9.61
N LYS A 212 -6.42 21.09 10.22
CA LYS A 212 -7.23 22.28 10.51
C LYS A 212 -7.85 22.87 9.25
N LYS A 213 -7.07 22.97 8.17
CA LYS A 213 -7.57 23.40 6.86
C LYS A 213 -8.65 22.45 6.34
N PHE A 214 -8.46 21.13 6.47
CA PHE A 214 -9.46 20.14 6.06
C PHE A 214 -10.79 20.35 6.81
N VAL A 215 -10.76 20.50 8.13
CA VAL A 215 -11.97 20.74 8.95
C VAL A 215 -12.69 22.00 8.48
N SER A 216 -11.97 23.11 8.28
CA SER A 216 -12.55 24.36 7.79
C SER A 216 -13.23 24.20 6.42
N VAL A 217 -12.64 23.42 5.50
CA VAL A 217 -13.26 23.12 4.18
C VAL A 217 -14.52 22.27 4.37
N VAL A 218 -14.50 21.26 5.25
CA VAL A 218 -15.68 20.44 5.56
C VAL A 218 -16.82 21.32 6.10
N GLU A 219 -16.55 22.18 7.06
CA GLU A 219 -17.54 23.10 7.65
C GLU A 219 -18.16 24.03 6.58
N SER A 220 -17.34 24.58 5.68
CA SER A 220 -17.79 25.44 4.59
C SER A 220 -18.61 24.71 3.52
N SER A 221 -18.55 23.38 3.46
CA SER A 221 -19.22 22.56 2.45
C SER A 221 -20.73 22.47 2.60
N LYS A 222 -21.29 22.95 3.72
CA LYS A 222 -22.74 22.89 4.04
C LYS A 222 -23.31 21.47 3.94
N GLY A 223 -22.53 20.47 4.40
CA GLY A 223 -22.94 19.06 4.44
C GLY A 223 -22.66 18.26 3.16
N LEU A 224 -22.13 18.89 2.12
CA LEU A 224 -21.74 18.18 0.89
C LEU A 224 -20.54 17.26 1.12
N VAL A 225 -19.61 17.66 1.99
CA VAL A 225 -18.51 16.83 2.45
C VAL A 225 -18.81 16.41 3.90
N LYS A 226 -19.03 15.11 4.10
CA LYS A 226 -19.23 14.52 5.42
C LYS A 226 -17.90 14.05 6.00
N TYR A 227 -17.64 14.32 7.28
CA TYR A 227 -16.48 13.83 8.04
C TYR A 227 -16.88 13.56 9.49
N GLU A 228 -16.62 12.35 9.98
CA GLU A 228 -16.95 11.91 11.34
C GLU A 228 -15.73 11.23 12.02
N GLY A 229 -14.53 11.47 11.51
CA GLY A 229 -13.31 10.82 12.01
C GLY A 229 -13.07 9.44 11.39
N GLY A 230 -12.28 8.61 12.09
CA GLY A 230 -11.98 7.24 11.70
C GLY A 230 -13.05 6.25 12.14
N ILE A 231 -13.15 5.13 11.45
CA ILE A 231 -14.01 4.00 11.80
C ILE A 231 -13.11 2.77 11.94
N SER A 232 -12.98 2.23 13.14
CA SER A 232 -12.21 1.02 13.44
C SER A 232 -12.99 -0.26 13.21
N ASP A 233 -14.33 -0.21 13.28
CA ASP A 233 -15.20 -1.35 13.03
C ASP A 233 -15.14 -1.79 11.56
N ARG A 234 -14.53 -2.95 11.30
CA ARG A 234 -14.32 -3.51 9.97
C ARG A 234 -15.64 -3.91 9.29
N ALA A 235 -16.61 -4.40 10.04
CA ALA A 235 -17.93 -4.76 9.52
C ALA A 235 -18.71 -3.52 9.05
N LYS A 236 -18.64 -2.44 9.85
CA LYS A 236 -19.20 -1.13 9.47
C LYS A 236 -18.50 -0.58 8.22
N MET A 237 -17.17 -0.66 8.13
CA MET A 237 -16.42 -0.24 6.94
C MET A 237 -16.82 -1.04 5.69
N ALA A 238 -16.94 -2.37 5.80
CA ALA A 238 -17.40 -3.22 4.71
C ALA A 238 -18.80 -2.83 4.21
N THR A 239 -19.72 -2.53 5.15
CA THR A 239 -21.07 -2.06 4.84
C THR A 239 -21.03 -0.72 4.10
N ILE A 240 -20.17 0.22 4.53
CA ILE A 240 -20.00 1.53 3.90
C ILE A 240 -19.52 1.36 2.45
N TYR A 241 -18.47 0.57 2.19
CA TYR A 241 -18.00 0.34 0.82
C TYR A 241 -19.05 -0.31 -0.07
N LYS A 242 -19.80 -1.29 0.46
CA LYS A 242 -20.87 -2.00 -0.29
C LYS A 242 -22.05 -1.08 -0.61
N SER A 243 -22.32 -0.07 0.20
CA SER A 243 -23.47 0.86 0.05
C SER A 243 -23.09 2.16 -0.66
N ALA A 244 -21.82 2.55 -0.69
CA ALA A 244 -21.38 3.77 -1.38
C ALA A 244 -21.62 3.68 -2.88
N SER A 245 -21.95 4.80 -3.52
CA SER A 245 -22.04 4.87 -4.99
C SER A 245 -20.70 4.60 -5.65
N GLY A 246 -19.58 5.04 -5.04
CA GLY A 246 -18.24 4.81 -5.52
C GLY A 246 -17.20 5.18 -4.46
N PHE A 247 -15.97 4.77 -4.70
CA PHE A 247 -14.79 5.11 -3.89
C PHE A 247 -13.91 6.10 -4.64
N VAL A 248 -13.36 7.09 -3.94
CA VAL A 248 -12.44 8.07 -4.53
C VAL A 248 -11.18 8.23 -3.70
N LEU A 249 -10.01 8.24 -4.37
CA LEU A 249 -8.72 8.47 -3.72
C LEU A 249 -7.80 9.32 -4.62
N PHE A 250 -7.54 10.56 -4.20
CA PHE A 250 -6.67 11.52 -4.89
C PHE A 250 -5.25 11.58 -4.31
N SER A 251 -4.81 10.51 -3.66
CA SER A 251 -3.45 10.43 -3.10
C SER A 251 -2.39 10.72 -4.16
N SER A 252 -1.42 11.58 -3.83
CA SER A 252 -0.31 11.91 -4.72
C SER A 252 0.78 10.82 -4.76
N MET A 253 0.83 9.96 -3.75
CA MET A 253 1.82 8.89 -3.63
C MET A 253 1.23 7.69 -2.90
N GLU A 254 1.34 6.51 -3.52
CA GLU A 254 0.98 5.21 -2.96
C GLU A 254 1.93 4.12 -3.50
N SER A 255 2.07 3.04 -2.73
CA SER A 255 2.59 1.76 -3.23
C SER A 255 1.44 0.86 -3.69
N LEU A 256 0.52 0.57 -2.76
CA LEU A 256 -0.74 -0.13 -3.00
C LEU A 256 -1.72 0.27 -1.88
N SER A 257 -2.85 0.85 -2.25
CA SER A 257 -3.83 1.33 -1.27
C SER A 257 -4.71 0.20 -0.77
N LEU A 258 -4.62 -0.15 0.52
CA LEU A 258 -5.52 -1.12 1.17
C LEU A 258 -6.99 -0.70 1.04
N SER A 259 -7.31 0.58 1.28
CA SER A 259 -8.68 1.06 1.19
C SER A 259 -9.26 0.97 -0.24
N ALA A 260 -8.43 1.13 -1.28
CA ALA A 260 -8.87 0.91 -2.66
C ALA A 260 -9.11 -0.58 -2.95
N LEU A 261 -8.27 -1.49 -2.40
CA LEU A 261 -8.49 -2.93 -2.50
C LEU A 261 -9.75 -3.39 -1.78
N GLU A 262 -10.00 -2.87 -0.57
CA GLU A 262 -11.20 -3.15 0.22
C GLU A 262 -12.47 -2.69 -0.50
N ALA A 263 -12.46 -1.48 -1.05
CA ALA A 263 -13.57 -0.97 -1.86
C ALA A 263 -13.80 -1.82 -3.11
N ALA A 264 -12.72 -2.22 -3.80
CA ALA A 264 -12.78 -3.12 -4.96
C ALA A 264 -13.38 -4.49 -4.60
N ALA A 265 -12.96 -5.09 -3.48
CA ALA A 265 -13.53 -6.35 -2.98
C ALA A 265 -15.03 -6.25 -2.70
N GLY A 266 -15.50 -5.08 -2.22
CA GLY A 266 -16.91 -4.74 -2.07
C GLY A 266 -17.64 -4.45 -3.39
N ASN A 267 -16.97 -4.61 -4.54
CA ASN A 267 -17.48 -4.27 -5.86
C ASN A 267 -17.87 -2.79 -6.02
N CYS A 268 -17.24 -1.90 -5.23
CA CYS A 268 -17.42 -0.45 -5.32
C CYS A 268 -16.66 0.10 -6.54
N PRO A 269 -17.26 0.93 -7.41
CA PRO A 269 -16.53 1.59 -8.51
C PRO A 269 -15.43 2.50 -7.95
N LEU A 270 -14.28 2.53 -8.63
CA LEU A 270 -13.12 3.28 -8.17
C LEU A 270 -12.83 4.50 -9.04
N LEU A 271 -12.60 5.66 -8.41
CA LEU A 271 -11.97 6.83 -9.01
C LEU A 271 -10.63 7.08 -8.31
N LEU A 272 -9.54 6.84 -9.00
CA LEU A 272 -8.20 6.91 -8.44
C LEU A 272 -7.36 8.00 -9.12
N ALA A 273 -6.36 8.53 -8.41
CA ALA A 273 -5.32 9.34 -9.03
C ALA A 273 -4.63 8.55 -10.15
N ASP A 274 -4.40 9.19 -11.29
CA ASP A 274 -3.73 8.58 -12.46
C ASP A 274 -2.23 8.41 -12.17
N LEU A 275 -1.90 7.38 -11.42
CA LEU A 275 -0.54 7.05 -10.98
C LEU A 275 -0.17 5.61 -11.38
N PRO A 276 1.11 5.32 -11.60
CA PRO A 276 1.56 3.99 -12.06
C PRO A 276 1.11 2.83 -11.16
N TRP A 277 1.09 3.01 -9.83
CA TRP A 277 0.62 1.98 -8.91
C TRP A 277 -0.84 1.58 -9.17
N ALA A 278 -1.70 2.59 -9.37
CA ALA A 278 -3.13 2.35 -9.62
C ALA A 278 -3.34 1.65 -10.96
N ARG A 279 -2.64 2.12 -12.01
CA ARG A 279 -2.68 1.51 -13.34
C ARG A 279 -2.19 0.07 -13.34
N SER A 280 -1.10 -0.23 -12.62
CA SER A 280 -0.55 -1.59 -12.56
C SER A 280 -1.40 -2.56 -11.73
N THR A 281 -2.24 -2.04 -10.82
CA THR A 281 -3.10 -2.86 -9.96
C THR A 281 -4.48 -3.07 -10.55
N PHE A 282 -5.12 -2.00 -11.01
CA PHE A 282 -6.53 -2.03 -11.41
C PHE A 282 -6.76 -2.01 -12.91
N ALA A 283 -5.72 -1.70 -13.72
CA ALA A 283 -5.78 -1.65 -15.19
C ALA A 283 -7.06 -0.92 -15.68
N GLU A 284 -7.91 -1.58 -16.45
CA GLU A 284 -9.19 -1.03 -16.93
C GLU A 284 -10.32 -1.14 -15.89
N GLY A 285 -10.06 -1.72 -14.72
CA GLY A 285 -11.05 -1.91 -13.66
C GLY A 285 -11.30 -0.66 -12.77
N ALA A 286 -10.67 0.47 -13.08
CA ALA A 286 -10.87 1.72 -12.37
C ALA A 286 -10.96 2.91 -13.32
N THR A 287 -11.60 3.99 -12.87
CA THR A 287 -11.54 5.31 -13.52
C THR A 287 -10.38 6.10 -12.93
N TYR A 288 -9.71 6.88 -13.77
CA TYR A 288 -8.51 7.61 -13.36
C TYR A 288 -8.67 9.11 -13.54
N CYS A 289 -8.21 9.87 -12.55
CA CYS A 289 -8.20 11.33 -12.54
C CYS A 289 -6.76 11.84 -12.49
N ARG A 290 -6.38 12.68 -13.46
CA ARG A 290 -5.12 13.40 -13.39
C ARG A 290 -5.19 14.44 -12.27
N LEU A 291 -4.21 14.40 -11.39
CA LEU A 291 -4.02 15.42 -10.36
C LEU A 291 -3.35 16.66 -10.96
N GLY A 292 -3.77 17.83 -10.51
CA GLY A 292 -3.21 19.09 -11.00
C GLY A 292 -4.00 20.31 -10.55
N SER A 293 -4.88 20.83 -11.39
CA SER A 293 -5.74 21.95 -11.01
C SER A 293 -7.03 21.47 -10.37
N ARG A 294 -7.56 22.25 -9.43
CA ARG A 294 -8.85 22.02 -8.77
C ARG A 294 -9.98 21.85 -9.77
N LYS A 295 -9.97 22.65 -10.84
CA LYS A 295 -10.97 22.59 -11.93
C LYS A 295 -10.94 21.22 -12.65
N GLN A 296 -9.75 20.68 -12.90
CA GLN A 296 -9.61 19.38 -13.55
C GLN A 296 -10.07 18.24 -12.64
N GLU A 297 -9.67 18.28 -11.37
CA GLU A 297 -10.06 17.28 -10.36
C GLU A 297 -11.58 17.28 -10.13
N SER A 298 -12.18 18.48 -10.02
CA SER A 298 -13.63 18.66 -9.93
C SER A 298 -14.37 18.11 -11.14
N LYS A 299 -13.87 18.35 -12.37
CA LYS A 299 -14.45 17.80 -13.59
C LYS A 299 -14.39 16.27 -13.57
N GLY A 300 -13.23 15.68 -13.25
CA GLY A 300 -13.05 14.23 -13.17
C GLY A 300 -14.02 13.58 -12.16
N LEU A 301 -14.17 14.21 -10.98
CA LEU A 301 -15.09 13.76 -9.94
C LEU A 301 -16.55 13.83 -10.40
N LYS A 302 -16.95 14.94 -11.03
CA LYS A 302 -18.30 15.12 -11.57
C LYS A 302 -18.65 14.14 -12.69
N ASP A 303 -17.72 13.94 -13.62
CA ASP A 303 -17.90 13.02 -14.75
C ASP A 303 -18.01 11.57 -14.28
N PHE A 304 -17.19 11.17 -13.30
CA PHE A 304 -17.27 9.85 -12.66
C PHE A 304 -18.62 9.65 -11.96
N TYR A 305 -19.03 10.61 -11.12
CA TYR A 305 -20.28 10.51 -10.36
C TYR A 305 -21.51 10.42 -11.27
N LYS A 306 -21.54 11.19 -12.37
CA LYS A 306 -22.62 11.13 -13.35
C LYS A 306 -22.72 9.82 -14.12
N ARG A 307 -21.59 9.10 -14.27
CA ARG A 307 -21.50 7.85 -15.04
C ARG A 307 -21.25 6.64 -14.15
N ILE A 308 -21.53 6.74 -12.86
CA ILE A 308 -21.16 5.76 -11.85
C ILE A 308 -21.70 4.36 -12.17
N ASP A 309 -22.91 4.25 -12.71
CA ASP A 309 -23.54 2.99 -13.07
C ASP A 309 -22.82 2.28 -14.24
N LYS A 310 -22.10 3.05 -15.07
CA LYS A 310 -21.30 2.55 -16.19
C LYS A 310 -19.81 2.48 -15.87
N ALA A 311 -19.41 2.81 -14.65
CA ALA A 311 -18.02 2.79 -14.25
C ALA A 311 -17.50 1.33 -14.23
N PRO A 312 -16.26 1.10 -14.66
CA PRO A 312 -15.65 -0.21 -14.61
C PRO A 312 -15.57 -0.73 -13.18
N ARG A 313 -15.47 -2.06 -13.04
CA ARG A 313 -15.26 -2.74 -11.76
C ARG A 313 -13.88 -3.38 -11.75
N ALA A 314 -13.22 -3.24 -10.64
CA ALA A 314 -11.90 -3.85 -10.46
C ALA A 314 -12.01 -5.38 -10.43
N PRO A 315 -10.96 -6.09 -10.86
CA PRO A 315 -10.88 -7.53 -10.63
C PRO A 315 -10.90 -7.83 -9.13
N LEU A 316 -11.27 -9.05 -8.77
CA LEU A 316 -11.28 -9.47 -7.37
C LEU A 316 -9.90 -9.29 -6.73
N SER A 317 -9.88 -8.67 -5.57
CA SER A 317 -8.67 -8.52 -4.77
C SER A 317 -8.23 -9.89 -4.20
N CYS A 318 -6.94 -10.04 -3.94
CA CYS A 318 -6.37 -11.21 -3.27
C CYS A 318 -6.86 -11.25 -1.81
N ARG A 319 -7.09 -12.46 -1.27
CA ARG A 319 -7.37 -12.66 0.16
C ARG A 319 -6.07 -12.75 0.95
N TRP A 320 -6.10 -12.38 2.22
CA TRP A 320 -4.92 -12.56 3.08
C TRP A 320 -4.47 -14.01 3.21
N SER A 321 -5.41 -14.97 3.19
CA SER A 321 -5.08 -16.41 3.17
C SER A 321 -4.26 -16.82 1.94
N GLU A 322 -4.56 -16.25 0.78
CA GLU A 322 -3.81 -16.48 -0.46
C GLU A 322 -2.41 -15.83 -0.40
N VAL A 323 -2.30 -14.64 0.20
CA VAL A 323 -1.01 -13.98 0.48
C VAL A 323 -0.14 -14.87 1.40
N GLY A 324 -0.71 -15.38 2.48
CA GLY A 324 -0.02 -16.27 3.40
C GLY A 324 0.50 -17.55 2.72
N ALA A 325 -0.33 -18.17 1.86
CA ALA A 325 0.05 -19.36 1.10
C ALA A 325 1.19 -19.10 0.12
N GLN A 326 1.12 -17.98 -0.63
CA GLN A 326 2.18 -17.59 -1.58
C GLN A 326 3.50 -17.28 -0.86
N LEU A 327 3.47 -16.55 0.25
CA LEU A 327 4.66 -16.28 1.06
C LEU A 327 5.26 -17.56 1.62
N LYS A 328 4.44 -18.48 2.16
CA LYS A 328 4.88 -19.79 2.66
C LYS A 328 5.60 -20.60 1.58
N GLN A 329 5.10 -20.57 0.35
CA GLN A 329 5.74 -21.26 -0.78
C GLN A 329 7.12 -20.67 -1.09
N ILE A 330 7.25 -19.33 -1.12
CA ILE A 330 8.54 -18.67 -1.34
C ILE A 330 9.52 -19.01 -0.23
N TYR A 331 9.10 -18.93 1.04
CA TYR A 331 9.97 -19.25 2.16
C TYR A 331 10.43 -20.71 2.13
N GLY A 332 9.51 -21.63 1.80
CA GLY A 332 9.83 -23.05 1.65
C GLY A 332 10.90 -23.31 0.58
N SER A 333 10.78 -22.67 -0.60
CA SER A 333 11.77 -22.79 -1.66
C SER A 333 13.15 -22.25 -1.26
N LEU A 334 13.20 -21.09 -0.56
CA LEU A 334 14.46 -20.52 -0.09
C LEU A 334 15.16 -21.41 0.96
N LEU A 335 14.40 -22.13 1.78
CA LEU A 335 14.96 -23.00 2.80
C LEU A 335 15.38 -24.36 2.22
N ALA A 336 14.68 -24.87 1.20
CA ALA A 336 15.07 -26.11 0.50
C ALA A 336 16.43 -25.97 -0.20
N ASP A 337 16.71 -24.82 -0.81
CA ASP A 337 18.01 -24.52 -1.44
C ASP A 337 19.18 -24.52 -0.43
N LYS A 338 18.91 -24.46 0.87
CA LYS A 338 19.91 -24.52 1.94
C LYS A 338 20.37 -25.93 2.23
N THR A 339 19.51 -26.93 2.03
CA THR A 339 19.80 -28.35 2.29
C THR A 339 20.61 -29.02 1.17
N SER A 340 20.74 -28.35 0.02
CA SER A 340 21.41 -28.84 -1.18
C SER A 340 22.87 -28.32 -1.32
N ARG A 341 23.37 -27.57 -0.36
CA ARG A 341 24.76 -27.05 -0.29
C ARG A 341 25.45 -27.55 0.97
#